data_eddf3689b079925d6387bc32ea87c5b0
#
_entry.id   eddf3689b079925d6387bc32ea87c5b0
#
_cell.length_a   1.000
_cell.length_b   1.000
_cell.length_c   1.000
_cell.angle_alpha   90.00
_cell.angle_beta   90.00
_cell.angle_gamma   90.00
#
_symmetry.space_group_name_H-M   'P 1'
#
loop_
_entity.id
_entity.type
_entity.pdbx_description
1 polymer ?
#
loop_
_entity_poly.entity_id
_entity_poly.type
_entity_poly.pdbx_seq_one_letter_code
_entity_poly.pdbx_strand_id
1 'polypeptide(L)'
;ARIEEIIKKYSAFVQFPVLVDGEKLNTIGAIWLKSKSEVSEEEYKEFYKFQAKAFDEPRFWLHFNADAPLEINTVLYAPTENMEGFGFGRMEPGVGLYCRKVLIDSEPKNLLPDWLRFVRGVVDSADLPLNISRESMQDSTLVQKLNKVITKRFLKTLEEKAKKEPEVYNDFWSSFGLFLKEGVTTDFTHRDQLLGLLRYESSYTEEGVNTSLADYLSRAPEGQK
;
A
#
# COMPACT_ATOMS: atom_id res chain seq x y z
N ALA A 1 16.36 -25.19 8.75
CA ALA A 1 16.61 -23.74 8.95
C ALA A 1 16.70 -22.98 7.61
N ARG A 2 17.82 -23.02 6.83
CA ARG A 2 17.98 -22.21 5.60
C ARG A 2 16.99 -22.57 4.48
N ILE A 3 16.70 -23.85 4.28
CA ILE A 3 15.73 -24.33 3.28
C ILE A 3 14.33 -23.84 3.63
N GLU A 4 13.93 -23.91 4.86
CA GLU A 4 12.63 -23.44 5.36
C GLU A 4 12.47 -21.93 5.16
N GLU A 5 13.51 -21.15 5.44
CA GLU A 5 13.52 -19.69 5.19
C GLU A 5 13.33 -19.36 3.71
N ILE A 6 14.01 -20.08 2.82
CA ILE A 6 13.89 -19.93 1.37
C ILE A 6 12.45 -20.26 0.93
N ILE A 7 11.90 -21.38 1.39
CA ILE A 7 10.52 -21.79 1.06
C ILE A 7 9.51 -20.77 1.59
N LYS A 8 9.64 -20.35 2.85
CA LYS A 8 8.77 -19.32 3.44
C LYS A 8 8.87 -17.99 2.73
N LYS A 9 10.05 -17.63 2.21
CA LYS A 9 10.26 -16.37 1.49
C LYS A 9 9.68 -16.39 0.07
N TYR A 10 9.91 -17.44 -0.70
CA TYR A 10 9.61 -17.47 -2.13
C TYR A 10 8.37 -18.29 -2.51
N SER A 11 7.97 -19.22 -1.66
CA SER A 11 6.94 -20.22 -1.96
C SER A 11 5.86 -20.33 -0.87
N ALA A 12 5.75 -19.32 0.00
CA ALA A 12 4.77 -19.32 1.10
C ALA A 12 3.31 -19.51 0.60
N PHE A 13 3.03 -19.06 -0.62
CA PHE A 13 1.66 -18.98 -1.17
C PHE A 13 1.39 -19.94 -2.31
N VAL A 14 2.30 -20.87 -2.62
CA VAL A 14 2.05 -21.87 -3.67
C VAL A 14 0.87 -22.76 -3.30
N GLN A 15 0.13 -23.23 -4.32
CA GLN A 15 -1.13 -23.98 -4.12
C GLN A 15 -0.92 -25.35 -3.49
N PHE A 16 0.23 -25.96 -3.74
CA PHE A 16 0.54 -27.28 -3.23
C PHE A 16 1.20 -27.21 -1.86
N PRO A 17 0.90 -28.15 -0.94
CA PRO A 17 1.58 -28.19 0.34
C PRO A 17 3.08 -28.43 0.15
N VAL A 18 3.89 -27.55 0.71
CA VAL A 18 5.35 -27.71 0.76
C VAL A 18 5.70 -28.26 2.13
N LEU A 19 6.19 -29.50 2.15
CA LEU A 19 6.55 -30.21 3.36
C LEU A 19 8.08 -30.28 3.49
N VAL A 20 8.59 -30.00 4.67
CA VAL A 20 9.99 -30.20 5.05
C VAL A 20 9.99 -31.00 6.36
N ASP A 21 10.65 -32.12 6.37
CA ASP A 21 10.70 -33.04 7.52
C ASP A 21 9.30 -33.43 8.07
N GLY A 22 8.28 -33.47 7.19
CA GLY A 22 6.90 -33.77 7.53
C GLY A 22 6.06 -32.56 7.99
N GLU A 23 6.64 -31.39 8.19
CA GLU A 23 5.94 -30.16 8.54
C GLU A 23 5.56 -29.33 7.30
N LYS A 24 4.31 -28.87 7.25
CA LYS A 24 3.82 -27.99 6.20
C LYS A 24 4.27 -26.56 6.46
N LEU A 25 5.02 -25.98 5.52
CA LEU A 25 5.60 -24.64 5.67
C LEU A 25 4.73 -23.53 5.08
N ASN A 26 3.94 -23.80 4.03
CA ASN A 26 3.06 -22.84 3.39
C ASN A 26 1.65 -22.90 4.00
N THR A 27 1.48 -22.29 5.15
CA THR A 27 0.22 -22.34 5.93
C THR A 27 -0.68 -21.14 5.67
N ILE A 28 -0.15 -20.06 5.11
CA ILE A 28 -0.89 -18.81 4.88
C ILE A 28 -1.46 -18.80 3.48
N GLY A 29 -2.74 -18.48 3.37
CA GLY A 29 -3.43 -18.37 2.08
C GLY A 29 -3.09 -17.07 1.34
N ALA A 30 -3.11 -17.12 0.01
CA ALA A 30 -2.99 -15.95 -0.86
C ALA A 30 -4.33 -15.17 -0.86
N ILE A 31 -4.58 -14.41 0.19
CA ILE A 31 -5.87 -13.71 0.39
C ILE A 31 -6.18 -12.71 -0.72
N TRP A 32 -5.16 -12.14 -1.39
CA TRP A 32 -5.33 -11.19 -2.49
C TRP A 32 -5.97 -11.78 -3.75
N LEU A 33 -6.09 -13.11 -3.85
CA LEU A 33 -6.77 -13.79 -4.94
C LEU A 33 -8.23 -14.10 -4.64
N LYS A 34 -8.64 -13.97 -3.37
CA LYS A 34 -10.03 -14.13 -2.94
C LYS A 34 -10.83 -12.87 -3.28
N SER A 35 -12.15 -12.99 -3.33
CA SER A 35 -13.00 -11.80 -3.33
C SER A 35 -13.00 -11.15 -1.93
N LYS A 36 -13.28 -9.85 -1.86
CA LYS A 36 -13.33 -9.12 -0.58
C LYS A 36 -14.29 -9.74 0.43
N SER A 37 -15.39 -10.29 -0.05
CA SER A 37 -16.44 -10.91 0.78
C SER A 37 -16.03 -12.26 1.37
N GLU A 38 -14.97 -12.87 0.86
CA GLU A 38 -14.45 -14.17 1.32
C GLU A 38 -13.29 -14.02 2.31
N VAL A 39 -12.88 -12.81 2.63
CA VAL A 39 -11.77 -12.54 3.54
C VAL A 39 -12.29 -11.82 4.77
N SER A 40 -12.12 -12.40 5.95
CA SER A 40 -12.47 -11.77 7.21
C SER A 40 -11.48 -10.67 7.61
N GLU A 41 -11.90 -9.81 8.53
CA GLU A 41 -11.03 -8.76 9.07
C GLU A 41 -9.80 -9.36 9.77
N GLU A 42 -9.98 -10.46 10.48
CA GLU A 42 -8.91 -11.20 11.15
C GLU A 42 -7.89 -11.73 10.13
N GLU A 43 -8.34 -12.31 9.01
CA GLU A 43 -7.44 -12.77 7.94
C GLU A 43 -6.63 -11.62 7.33
N TYR A 44 -7.23 -10.41 7.14
CA TYR A 44 -6.49 -9.22 6.69
C TYR A 44 -5.42 -8.82 7.70
N LYS A 45 -5.72 -8.78 8.99
CA LYS A 45 -4.78 -8.40 10.05
C LYS A 45 -3.65 -9.43 10.22
N GLU A 46 -3.97 -10.72 10.20
CA GLU A 46 -2.97 -11.79 10.26
C GLU A 46 -2.04 -11.75 9.04
N PHE A 47 -2.60 -11.57 7.85
CA PHE A 47 -1.83 -11.45 6.63
C PHE A 47 -0.90 -10.23 6.65
N TYR A 48 -1.38 -9.08 7.13
CA TYR A 48 -0.56 -7.88 7.30
C TYR A 48 0.64 -8.13 8.23
N LYS A 49 0.40 -8.71 9.41
CA LYS A 49 1.47 -9.03 10.37
C LYS A 49 2.52 -9.96 9.77
N PHE A 50 2.07 -10.95 9.01
CA PHE A 50 2.96 -11.88 8.32
C PHE A 50 3.76 -11.21 7.20
N GLN A 51 3.09 -10.52 6.28
CA GLN A 51 3.70 -9.93 5.08
C GLN A 51 4.62 -8.76 5.39
N ALA A 52 4.19 -7.87 6.27
CA ALA A 52 4.95 -6.70 6.66
C ALA A 52 5.94 -6.97 7.81
N LYS A 53 5.91 -8.16 8.42
CA LYS A 53 6.61 -8.47 9.68
C LYS A 53 6.32 -7.42 10.75
N ALA A 54 5.09 -6.95 10.77
CA ALA A 54 4.64 -5.83 11.57
C ALA A 54 4.25 -6.28 12.99
N PHE A 55 4.48 -5.41 13.95
CA PHE A 55 4.04 -5.57 15.34
C PHE A 55 2.75 -4.81 15.63
N ASP A 56 2.43 -3.82 14.79
CA ASP A 56 1.21 -3.03 14.80
C ASP A 56 0.06 -3.71 14.06
N GLU A 57 -1.10 -3.06 14.04
CA GLU A 57 -2.23 -3.43 13.19
C GLU A 57 -2.33 -2.48 12.00
N PRO A 58 -2.92 -2.92 10.87
CA PRO A 58 -3.15 -2.02 9.76
C PRO A 58 -4.28 -1.04 10.13
N ARG A 59 -4.11 0.24 9.81
CA ARG A 59 -5.15 1.26 10.02
C ARG A 59 -6.33 1.05 9.07
N PHE A 60 -6.03 0.73 7.82
CA PHE A 60 -6.96 0.31 6.78
C PHE A 60 -6.22 -0.42 5.66
N TRP A 61 -6.98 -1.02 4.76
CA TRP A 61 -6.43 -1.70 3.59
C TRP A 61 -7.25 -1.44 2.33
N LEU A 62 -6.58 -1.60 1.19
CA LEU A 62 -7.15 -1.65 -0.14
C LEU A 62 -6.99 -3.05 -0.69
N HIS A 63 -8.09 -3.73 -0.96
CA HIS A 63 -8.10 -4.99 -1.67
C HIS A 63 -8.85 -4.81 -2.99
N PHE A 64 -8.21 -5.10 -4.12
CA PHE A 64 -8.88 -5.13 -5.41
C PHE A 64 -8.27 -6.14 -6.36
N ASN A 65 -9.12 -6.62 -7.28
CA ASN A 65 -8.77 -7.48 -8.39
C ASN A 65 -9.19 -6.76 -9.68
N ALA A 66 -8.41 -6.87 -10.72
CA ALA A 66 -8.67 -6.33 -12.05
C ALA A 66 -8.12 -7.27 -13.11
N ASP A 67 -8.89 -7.48 -14.21
CA ASP A 67 -8.50 -8.37 -15.30
C ASP A 67 -8.03 -7.60 -16.54
N ALA A 68 -8.34 -6.30 -16.62
CA ALA A 68 -7.96 -5.45 -17.75
C ALA A 68 -7.61 -4.02 -17.29
N PRO A 69 -6.67 -3.33 -17.96
CA PRO A 69 -5.81 -3.77 -19.06
C PRO A 69 -4.66 -4.69 -18.64
N LEU A 70 -4.53 -5.00 -17.36
CA LEU A 70 -3.58 -5.93 -16.76
C LEU A 70 -4.32 -6.76 -15.71
N GLU A 71 -3.93 -8.02 -15.57
CA GLU A 71 -4.35 -8.83 -14.44
C GLU A 71 -3.61 -8.37 -13.19
N ILE A 72 -4.35 -7.82 -12.24
CA ILE A 72 -3.82 -7.32 -10.97
C ILE A 72 -4.64 -7.88 -9.83
N ASN A 73 -3.99 -8.57 -8.92
CA ASN A 73 -4.56 -9.02 -7.66
C ASN A 73 -3.73 -8.43 -6.53
N THR A 74 -4.34 -7.65 -5.63
CA THR A 74 -3.57 -6.90 -4.64
C THR A 74 -4.31 -6.68 -3.34
N VAL A 75 -3.55 -6.74 -2.25
CA VAL A 75 -3.94 -6.19 -0.95
C VAL A 75 -2.83 -5.26 -0.48
N LEU A 76 -3.18 -4.00 -0.26
CA LEU A 76 -2.28 -2.95 0.24
C LEU A 76 -2.77 -2.42 1.56
N TYR A 77 -1.86 -2.14 2.46
CA TYR A 77 -2.14 -1.68 3.82
C TYR A 77 -1.50 -0.34 4.11
N ALA A 78 -2.24 0.52 4.81
CA ALA A 78 -1.67 1.63 5.54
C ALA A 78 -1.39 1.16 6.98
N PRO A 79 -0.14 1.18 7.46
CA PRO A 79 0.21 0.87 8.84
C PRO A 79 -0.45 1.84 9.83
N THR A 80 -0.46 1.49 11.10
CA THR A 80 -0.76 2.44 12.17
C THR A 80 0.47 3.27 12.52
N GLU A 81 1.64 2.63 12.58
CA GLU A 81 2.87 3.25 13.04
C GLU A 81 3.76 3.73 11.88
N ASN A 82 4.30 4.94 12.04
CA ASN A 82 5.29 5.50 11.14
C ASN A 82 6.70 5.25 11.68
N MET A 83 7.37 4.23 11.18
CA MET A 83 8.71 3.84 11.63
C MET A 83 9.78 4.91 11.36
N GLU A 84 9.65 5.76 10.33
CA GLU A 84 10.55 6.88 10.10
C GLU A 84 10.44 7.93 11.22
N GLY A 85 9.24 8.13 11.76
CA GLY A 85 8.98 9.03 12.87
C GLY A 85 9.69 8.64 14.17
N PHE A 86 10.01 7.35 14.35
CA PHE A 86 10.77 6.84 15.50
C PHE A 86 12.29 6.89 15.30
N GLY A 87 12.79 7.42 14.18
CA GLY A 87 14.23 7.56 13.94
C GLY A 87 14.92 6.29 13.43
N PHE A 88 14.18 5.28 12.98
CA PHE A 88 14.75 4.05 12.39
C PHE A 88 15.31 4.25 10.97
N GLY A 89 15.41 5.49 10.50
CA GLY A 89 15.85 5.81 9.15
C GLY A 89 14.72 5.72 8.13
N ARG A 90 15.07 5.91 6.85
CA ARG A 90 14.11 5.87 5.75
C ARG A 90 13.57 4.45 5.53
N MET A 91 12.26 4.32 5.39
CA MET A 91 11.63 3.04 5.10
C MET A 91 11.93 2.58 3.67
N GLU A 92 12.27 1.31 3.52
CA GLU A 92 12.33 0.65 2.22
C GLU A 92 10.91 0.33 1.71
N PRO A 93 10.72 0.20 0.37
CA PRO A 93 9.45 -0.22 -0.20
C PRO A 93 8.97 -1.54 0.42
N GLY A 94 7.74 -1.56 0.88
CA GLY A 94 7.20 -2.69 1.65
C GLY A 94 6.11 -3.49 0.92
N VAL A 95 5.98 -3.31 -0.41
CA VAL A 95 5.01 -4.03 -1.25
C VAL A 95 5.74 -5.05 -2.11
N GLY A 96 5.52 -6.33 -1.83
CA GLY A 96 6.11 -7.42 -2.61
C GLY A 96 5.45 -7.58 -3.97
N LEU A 97 6.25 -7.80 -5.01
CA LEU A 97 5.80 -8.09 -6.37
C LEU A 97 5.81 -9.59 -6.62
N TYR A 98 4.66 -10.12 -7.01
CA TYR A 98 4.46 -11.55 -7.27
C TYR A 98 4.00 -11.77 -8.71
N CYS A 99 4.29 -12.97 -9.21
CA CYS A 99 3.69 -13.51 -10.42
C CYS A 99 3.13 -14.89 -10.10
N ARG A 100 1.80 -15.04 -10.20
CA ARG A 100 1.12 -16.32 -9.92
C ARG A 100 1.54 -16.94 -8.58
N LYS A 101 1.51 -16.12 -7.50
CA LYS A 101 1.89 -16.47 -6.12
C LYS A 101 3.39 -16.72 -5.89
N VAL A 102 4.24 -16.57 -6.90
CA VAL A 102 5.69 -16.67 -6.75
C VAL A 102 6.28 -15.29 -6.53
N LEU A 103 7.06 -15.11 -5.47
CA LEU A 103 7.72 -13.84 -5.19
C LEU A 103 8.80 -13.56 -6.25
N ILE A 104 8.62 -12.44 -6.97
CA ILE A 104 9.58 -11.96 -7.97
C ILE A 104 10.56 -10.98 -7.32
N ASP A 105 10.04 -9.99 -6.60
CA ASP A 105 10.84 -9.00 -5.89
C ASP A 105 10.17 -8.62 -4.57
N SER A 106 10.93 -8.65 -3.48
CA SER A 106 10.43 -8.26 -2.15
C SER A 106 10.38 -6.75 -1.94
N GLU A 107 11.16 -5.98 -2.70
CA GLU A 107 11.36 -4.54 -2.54
C GLU A 107 11.47 -3.83 -3.90
N PRO A 108 10.44 -3.94 -4.77
CA PRO A 108 10.48 -3.37 -6.11
C PRO A 108 10.47 -1.85 -6.05
N LYS A 109 11.57 -1.21 -6.45
CA LYS A 109 11.79 0.24 -6.31
C LYS A 109 10.81 1.11 -7.10
N ASN A 110 10.27 0.64 -8.23
CA ASN A 110 9.43 1.43 -9.12
C ASN A 110 7.96 1.00 -9.12
N LEU A 111 7.55 0.09 -8.23
CA LEU A 111 6.18 -0.40 -8.16
C LEU A 111 5.21 0.64 -7.57
N LEU A 112 5.68 1.42 -6.62
CA LEU A 112 4.97 2.56 -6.06
C LEU A 112 5.85 3.81 -6.12
N PRO A 113 5.26 5.03 -6.16
CA PRO A 113 6.02 6.25 -5.95
C PRO A 113 6.69 6.25 -4.58
N ASP A 114 7.83 6.89 -4.48
CA ASP A 114 8.64 6.91 -3.27
C ASP A 114 7.92 7.52 -2.05
N TRP A 115 7.03 8.46 -2.27
CA TRP A 115 6.18 9.02 -1.22
C TRP A 115 5.11 8.02 -0.70
N LEU A 116 4.92 6.85 -1.33
CA LEU A 116 4.10 5.73 -0.83
C LEU A 116 4.93 4.61 -0.19
N ARG A 117 6.19 4.83 0.14
CA ARG A 117 7.08 3.81 0.74
C ARG A 117 6.60 3.26 2.08
N PHE A 118 5.69 3.95 2.77
CA PHE A 118 5.04 3.44 3.98
C PHE A 118 4.03 2.32 3.71
N VAL A 119 3.52 2.20 2.48
CA VAL A 119 2.53 1.17 2.13
C VAL A 119 3.14 -0.21 2.22
N ARG A 120 2.39 -1.15 2.74
CA ARG A 120 2.76 -2.57 2.88
C ARG A 120 1.81 -3.44 2.07
N GLY A 121 2.21 -4.65 1.72
CA GLY A 121 1.31 -5.59 1.06
C GLY A 121 1.89 -6.34 -0.11
N VAL A 122 1.01 -6.73 -1.03
CA VAL A 122 1.31 -7.59 -2.17
C VAL A 122 0.64 -7.08 -3.44
N VAL A 123 1.37 -7.13 -4.53
CA VAL A 123 0.85 -7.00 -5.90
C VAL A 123 1.22 -8.27 -6.65
N ASP A 124 0.24 -8.98 -7.17
CA ASP A 124 0.41 -10.18 -8.00
C ASP A 124 -0.18 -9.91 -9.38
N SER A 125 0.61 -10.16 -10.42
CA SER A 125 0.18 -10.02 -11.81
C SER A 125 0.67 -11.20 -12.64
N ALA A 126 -0.25 -11.89 -13.30
CA ALA A 126 0.07 -13.01 -14.17
C ALA A 126 0.72 -12.57 -15.51
N ASP A 127 0.62 -11.27 -15.84
CA ASP A 127 1.27 -10.69 -17.02
C ASP A 127 2.78 -10.51 -16.85
N LEU A 128 3.30 -10.64 -15.62
CA LEU A 128 4.73 -10.57 -15.35
C LEU A 128 5.44 -11.82 -15.87
N PRO A 129 6.52 -11.67 -16.63
CA PRO A 129 7.30 -12.81 -17.08
C PRO A 129 8.15 -13.39 -15.92
N LEU A 130 8.04 -14.70 -15.71
CA LEU A 130 8.75 -15.42 -14.63
C LEU A 130 10.28 -15.54 -14.81
N ASN A 131 10.78 -15.26 -16.02
CA ASN A 131 12.18 -15.48 -16.41
C ASN A 131 13.02 -14.21 -16.53
N ILE A 132 12.50 -13.08 -16.05
CA ILE A 132 13.23 -11.81 -16.09
C ILE A 132 14.10 -11.66 -14.84
N SER A 133 15.34 -11.20 -15.02
CA SER A 133 16.18 -10.78 -13.91
C SER A 133 15.58 -9.56 -13.20
N ARG A 134 15.82 -9.43 -11.89
CA ARG A 134 15.31 -8.29 -11.10
C ARG A 134 15.72 -6.93 -11.69
N GLU A 135 16.92 -6.82 -12.27
CA GLU A 135 17.42 -5.61 -12.90
C GLU A 135 16.62 -5.19 -14.12
N SER A 136 16.19 -6.14 -14.97
CA SER A 136 15.37 -5.87 -16.15
C SER A 136 13.91 -5.55 -15.81
N MET A 137 13.45 -5.93 -14.61
CA MET A 137 12.06 -5.72 -14.16
C MET A 137 11.85 -4.28 -13.68
N GLN A 138 12.86 -3.65 -13.07
CA GLN A 138 12.73 -2.33 -12.44
C GLN A 138 12.31 -1.22 -13.42
N ASP A 139 12.72 -1.31 -14.69
CA ASP A 139 12.41 -0.32 -15.73
C ASP A 139 11.39 -0.83 -16.76
N SER A 140 10.72 -1.93 -16.48
CA SER A 140 9.76 -2.49 -17.42
C SER A 140 8.52 -1.60 -17.58
N THR A 141 8.06 -1.44 -18.82
CA THR A 141 6.79 -0.74 -19.14
C THR A 141 5.61 -1.33 -18.36
N LEU A 142 5.68 -2.60 -18.01
CA LEU A 142 4.66 -3.31 -17.26
C LEU A 142 4.62 -2.85 -15.80
N VAL A 143 5.78 -2.74 -15.13
CA VAL A 143 5.86 -2.21 -13.75
C VAL A 143 5.38 -0.75 -13.71
N GLN A 144 5.70 0.06 -14.72
CA GLN A 144 5.18 1.43 -14.81
C GLN A 144 3.65 1.48 -14.96
N LYS A 145 3.05 0.55 -15.71
CA LYS A 145 1.59 0.44 -15.82
C LYS A 145 0.96 0.00 -14.51
N LEU A 146 1.55 -0.98 -13.83
CA LEU A 146 1.13 -1.40 -12.49
C LEU A 146 1.18 -0.23 -11.51
N ASN A 147 2.30 0.50 -11.47
CA ASN A 147 2.47 1.69 -10.65
C ASN A 147 1.31 2.68 -10.84
N LYS A 148 1.01 3.06 -12.08
CA LYS A 148 -0.08 4.02 -12.39
C LYS A 148 -1.44 3.55 -11.88
N VAL A 149 -1.78 2.29 -12.10
CA VAL A 149 -3.08 1.73 -11.69
C VAL A 149 -3.17 1.69 -10.16
N ILE A 150 -2.14 1.19 -9.51
CA ILE A 150 -2.11 0.97 -8.06
C ILE A 150 -2.10 2.32 -7.33
N THR A 151 -1.25 3.26 -7.74
CA THR A 151 -1.17 4.61 -7.15
C THR A 151 -2.52 5.32 -7.25
N LYS A 152 -3.15 5.30 -8.43
CA LYS A 152 -4.47 5.90 -8.63
C LYS A 152 -5.55 5.26 -7.73
N ARG A 153 -5.53 3.95 -7.57
CA ARG A 153 -6.47 3.23 -6.70
C ARG A 153 -6.25 3.55 -5.23
N PHE A 154 -5.00 3.61 -4.80
CA PHE A 154 -4.65 3.95 -3.42
C PHE A 154 -5.06 5.40 -3.08
N LEU A 155 -4.76 6.35 -3.95
CA LEU A 155 -5.21 7.75 -3.79
C LEU A 155 -6.73 7.85 -3.69
N LYS A 156 -7.46 7.14 -4.57
CA LYS A 156 -8.93 7.09 -4.48
C LYS A 156 -9.41 6.53 -3.14
N THR A 157 -8.73 5.52 -2.60
CA THR A 157 -9.05 4.99 -1.27
C THR A 157 -8.84 6.05 -0.18
N LEU A 158 -7.75 6.82 -0.25
CA LEU A 158 -7.51 7.93 0.68
C LEU A 158 -8.61 9.01 0.59
N GLU A 159 -9.05 9.37 -0.62
CA GLU A 159 -10.16 10.31 -0.82
C GLU A 159 -11.48 9.80 -0.24
N GLU A 160 -11.76 8.50 -0.44
CA GLU A 160 -12.95 7.86 0.12
C GLU A 160 -12.89 7.84 1.66
N LYS A 161 -11.73 7.52 2.25
CA LYS A 161 -11.52 7.57 3.71
C LYS A 161 -11.68 8.99 4.23
N ALA A 162 -11.08 9.98 3.58
CA ALA A 162 -11.20 11.39 3.97
C ALA A 162 -12.66 11.90 4.00
N LYS A 163 -13.52 11.37 3.11
CA LYS A 163 -14.93 11.76 3.01
C LYS A 163 -15.86 10.96 3.91
N LYS A 164 -15.65 9.64 4.02
CA LYS A 164 -16.58 8.74 4.68
C LYS A 164 -16.19 8.43 6.12
N GLU A 165 -14.91 8.47 6.42
CA GLU A 165 -14.33 8.09 7.70
C GLU A 165 -13.27 9.14 8.12
N PRO A 166 -13.68 10.40 8.36
CA PRO A 166 -12.76 11.53 8.58
C PRO A 166 -11.84 11.32 9.80
N GLU A 167 -12.29 10.65 10.84
CA GLU A 167 -11.48 10.33 12.01
C GLU A 167 -10.33 9.39 11.65
N VAL A 168 -10.63 8.29 10.95
CA VAL A 168 -9.61 7.33 10.47
C VAL A 168 -8.61 8.03 9.55
N TYR A 169 -9.10 8.95 8.70
CA TYR A 169 -8.22 9.69 7.81
C TYR A 169 -7.34 10.71 8.55
N ASN A 170 -7.85 11.39 9.57
CA ASN A 170 -7.07 12.35 10.37
C ASN A 170 -5.98 11.63 11.18
N ASP A 171 -6.28 10.46 11.72
CA ASP A 171 -5.28 9.61 12.36
C ASP A 171 -4.19 9.16 11.38
N PHE A 172 -4.60 8.74 10.16
CA PHE A 172 -3.66 8.45 9.08
C PHE A 172 -2.82 9.68 8.73
N TRP A 173 -3.44 10.85 8.58
CA TRP A 173 -2.76 12.10 8.28
C TRP A 173 -1.72 12.46 9.33
N SER A 174 -2.01 12.29 10.60
CA SER A 174 -1.09 12.56 11.71
C SER A 174 0.19 11.73 11.62
N SER A 175 0.08 10.48 11.16
CA SER A 175 1.24 9.58 11.01
C SER A 175 1.96 9.75 9.66
N PHE A 176 1.22 9.95 8.56
CA PHE A 176 1.74 9.86 7.19
C PHE A 176 1.54 11.12 6.33
N GLY A 177 1.02 12.21 6.90
CA GLY A 177 0.80 13.45 6.16
C GLY A 177 2.07 14.05 5.53
N LEU A 178 3.23 13.83 6.16
CA LEU A 178 4.51 14.27 5.61
C LEU A 178 4.83 13.61 4.26
N PHE A 179 4.49 12.33 4.10
CA PHE A 179 4.67 11.59 2.85
C PHE A 179 3.79 12.14 1.73
N LEU A 180 2.55 12.52 2.03
CA LEU A 180 1.67 13.15 1.05
C LEU A 180 2.18 14.54 0.66
N LYS A 181 2.75 15.30 1.60
CA LYS A 181 3.41 16.60 1.31
C LYS A 181 4.64 16.40 0.41
N GLU A 182 5.44 15.35 0.66
CA GLU A 182 6.54 14.96 -0.22
C GLU A 182 6.03 14.65 -1.63
N GLY A 183 4.92 13.90 -1.74
CA GLY A 183 4.27 13.60 -3.01
C GLY A 183 3.86 14.86 -3.78
N VAL A 184 3.30 15.87 -3.12
CA VAL A 184 2.94 17.15 -3.76
C VAL A 184 4.15 17.84 -4.42
N THR A 185 5.35 17.67 -3.87
CA THR A 185 6.58 18.30 -4.38
C THR A 185 7.31 17.47 -5.44
N THR A 186 7.09 16.16 -5.47
CA THR A 186 7.86 15.23 -6.31
C THR A 186 7.04 14.55 -7.41
N ASP A 187 5.72 14.41 -7.23
CA ASP A 187 4.82 13.73 -8.16
C ASP A 187 3.86 14.72 -8.84
N PHE A 188 4.31 15.31 -9.93
CA PHE A 188 3.51 16.28 -10.70
C PHE A 188 2.27 15.65 -11.35
N THR A 189 2.26 14.33 -11.57
CA THR A 189 1.13 13.61 -12.18
C THR A 189 -0.08 13.56 -11.24
N HIS A 190 0.14 13.39 -9.95
CA HIS A 190 -0.91 13.23 -8.95
C HIS A 190 -1.05 14.46 -8.03
N ARG A 191 -0.36 15.55 -8.36
CA ARG A 191 -0.25 16.75 -7.51
C ARG A 191 -1.60 17.31 -7.09
N ASP A 192 -2.50 17.52 -8.04
CA ASP A 192 -3.82 18.13 -7.74
C ASP A 192 -4.66 17.23 -6.84
N GLN A 193 -4.58 15.92 -7.04
CA GLN A 193 -5.26 14.95 -6.19
C GLN A 193 -4.66 14.93 -4.78
N LEU A 194 -3.33 14.98 -4.68
CA LEU A 194 -2.62 15.06 -3.40
C LEU A 194 -2.94 16.35 -2.63
N LEU A 195 -3.04 17.49 -3.31
CA LEU A 195 -3.43 18.77 -2.69
C LEU A 195 -4.79 18.66 -2.00
N GLY A 196 -5.76 17.97 -2.60
CA GLY A 196 -7.08 17.73 -2.00
C GLY A 196 -7.05 16.86 -0.74
N LEU A 197 -5.99 16.07 -0.56
CA LEU A 197 -5.78 15.19 0.58
C LEU A 197 -5.06 15.86 1.76
N LEU A 198 -4.43 17.02 1.56
CA LEU A 198 -3.71 17.71 2.61
C LEU A 198 -4.64 18.19 3.72
N ARG A 199 -4.13 18.26 4.93
CA ARG A 199 -4.79 18.79 6.12
C ARG A 199 -3.90 19.84 6.75
N TYR A 200 -4.55 20.83 7.38
CA TYR A 200 -3.90 22.00 7.98
C TYR A 200 -4.56 22.33 9.31
N GLU A 201 -3.78 22.80 10.24
CA GLU A 201 -4.29 23.51 11.39
C GLU A 201 -4.84 24.87 10.96
N SER A 202 -5.89 25.35 11.61
CA SER A 202 -6.54 26.60 11.28
C SER A 202 -6.97 27.31 12.55
N SER A 203 -6.83 28.63 12.57
CA SER A 203 -7.39 29.46 13.66
C SER A 203 -8.93 29.43 13.72
N TYR A 204 -9.57 28.85 12.73
CA TYR A 204 -11.03 28.65 12.66
C TYR A 204 -11.50 27.38 13.37
N THR A 205 -10.61 26.42 13.57
CA THR A 205 -10.90 25.16 14.25
C THR A 205 -10.27 25.14 15.66
N GLU A 206 -10.75 24.27 16.53
CA GLU A 206 -10.13 24.04 17.82
C GLU A 206 -8.70 23.50 17.62
N GLU A 207 -7.85 23.68 18.64
CA GLU A 207 -6.48 23.17 18.63
C GLU A 207 -6.45 21.67 18.41
N GLY A 208 -5.60 21.20 17.48
CA GLY A 208 -5.48 19.80 17.08
C GLY A 208 -6.52 19.33 16.05
N VAL A 209 -7.51 20.16 15.71
CA VAL A 209 -8.51 19.83 14.68
C VAL A 209 -8.05 20.32 13.31
N ASN A 210 -7.71 19.38 12.44
CA ASN A 210 -7.27 19.67 11.08
C ASN A 210 -8.44 19.98 10.14
N THR A 211 -8.21 20.88 9.17
CA THR A 211 -9.15 21.24 8.10
C THR A 211 -8.54 20.99 6.72
N SER A 212 -9.38 20.85 5.71
CA SER A 212 -8.94 20.75 4.32
C SER A 212 -8.97 22.11 3.61
N LEU A 213 -8.30 22.22 2.46
CA LEU A 213 -8.42 23.40 1.60
C LEU A 213 -9.85 23.54 1.06
N ALA A 214 -10.56 22.44 0.82
CA ALA A 214 -11.96 22.50 0.40
C ALA A 214 -12.85 23.12 1.48
N ASP A 215 -12.65 22.74 2.76
CA ASP A 215 -13.38 23.34 3.88
C ASP A 215 -13.03 24.83 4.05
N TYR A 216 -11.77 25.20 3.84
CA TYR A 216 -11.35 26.61 3.86
C TYR A 216 -12.09 27.40 2.76
N LEU A 217 -12.05 26.91 1.52
CA LEU A 217 -12.71 27.55 0.39
C LEU A 217 -14.23 27.67 0.56
N SER A 218 -14.86 26.67 1.18
CA SER A 218 -16.32 26.71 1.42
C SER A 218 -16.74 27.83 2.39
N ARG A 219 -15.81 28.31 3.21
CA ARG A 219 -16.01 29.40 4.18
C ARG A 219 -15.49 30.76 3.69
N ALA A 220 -14.74 30.76 2.60
CA ALA A 220 -14.18 32.00 2.05
C ALA A 220 -15.30 32.93 1.55
N PRO A 221 -15.28 34.25 1.86
CA PRO A 221 -16.22 35.20 1.30
C PRO A 221 -16.14 35.25 -0.23
N GLU A 222 -17.28 35.53 -0.87
CA GLU A 222 -17.33 35.72 -2.32
C GLU A 222 -16.36 36.83 -2.77
N GLY A 223 -15.48 36.49 -3.73
CA GLY A 223 -14.48 37.43 -4.25
C GLY A 223 -13.15 37.47 -3.49
N GLN A 224 -12.96 36.67 -2.45
CA GLN A 224 -11.65 36.46 -1.82
C GLN A 224 -10.71 35.73 -2.80
N LYS A 225 -9.54 36.35 -3.06
CA LYS A 225 -8.48 35.79 -3.91
C LYS A 225 -7.41 35.12 -3.07
#